data_1339d304deb2b275aadf87f8b0c6d597
#
_entry.id   1339d304deb2b275aadf87f8b0c6d597
#
_cell.length_a   1.000
_cell.length_b   1.000
_cell.length_c   1.000
_cell.angle_alpha   90.00
_cell.angle_beta   90.00
_cell.angle_gamma   90.00
#
_symmetry.space_group_name_H-M   'P 1'
#
loop_
_entity.id
_entity.type
_entity.pdbx_description
1 polymer ?
#
loop_
_entity_poly.entity_id
_entity_poly.type
_entity_poly.pdbx_seq_one_letter_code
_entity_poly.pdbx_strand_id
1 'polypeptide(L)'
;MAEKKKKRETPLLDELDKGPWPSFIKEFKTLQDKKEVINDLMGQLEYSYETKIGYWKHGGIVGVMGYGGGVIGRYSALPDKFPAAKHFHTLRINHPAGWFYTTEALRNLCDIWEEHGSGMTNMHGSTGDIVFLGTTTDELEPTFEKLTKAGFDLGGSGSNLRTPSCCCGQARCEWACYDTMGLCYDLTMEYQDELHRPQFPYKFKFKMAGCPNDCVASVARADLSIIGTWRDNIQIDQAAVKEYADNGLDITRDVVMNCPTKCMDWDNKTLKVDNSNCVRCMHCINAMPKAVAPGKDRGATLLLGSKAPIIEGAMLSSVLVPFIKLEPPFQELKDIIEALWEPWAEHGKNRERIGEFIERVGKGNFLEEIGIDPVPEMVKHPRENPYIFYDEYFEDDDEEESEEG
;
A
#
# COMPACT_ATOMS: atom_id res chain seq x y z
N MET A 1 4.77 -5.55 48.41
CA MET A 1 4.09 -6.42 47.43
C MET A 1 2.89 -5.66 46.94
N ALA A 2 2.86 -5.23 45.68
CA ALA A 2 1.68 -4.59 45.11
C ALA A 2 0.57 -5.66 45.02
N GLU A 3 -0.59 -5.34 45.53
CA GLU A 3 -1.78 -6.19 45.46
C GLU A 3 -2.07 -6.44 43.96
N LYS A 4 -2.03 -7.69 43.49
CA LYS A 4 -2.43 -8.05 42.13
C LYS A 4 -3.87 -7.63 41.94
N LYS A 5 -4.14 -6.64 41.09
CA LYS A 5 -5.51 -6.26 40.76
C LYS A 5 -6.26 -7.48 40.22
N LYS A 6 -7.50 -7.62 40.68
CA LYS A 6 -8.39 -8.72 40.26
C LYS A 6 -8.61 -8.65 38.75
N LYS A 7 -8.55 -9.80 38.08
CA LYS A 7 -8.89 -9.95 36.67
C LYS A 7 -10.30 -9.41 36.42
N ARG A 8 -10.46 -8.56 35.42
CA ARG A 8 -11.76 -8.03 34.99
C ARG A 8 -12.56 -9.11 34.29
N GLU A 9 -13.83 -9.18 34.58
CA GLU A 9 -14.79 -10.04 33.89
C GLU A 9 -15.20 -9.38 32.57
N THR A 10 -15.31 -10.16 31.50
CA THR A 10 -15.54 -9.67 30.14
C THR A 10 -16.51 -10.59 29.38
N PRO A 11 -17.78 -10.71 29.82
CA PRO A 11 -18.72 -11.69 29.27
C PRO A 11 -19.06 -11.47 27.81
N LEU A 12 -19.15 -10.21 27.31
CA LEU A 12 -19.38 -9.94 25.87
C LEU A 12 -18.16 -10.29 25.01
N LEU A 13 -16.96 -10.02 25.51
CA LEU A 13 -15.73 -10.41 24.81
C LEU A 13 -15.53 -11.93 24.84
N ASP A 14 -16.03 -12.62 25.89
CA ASP A 14 -16.04 -14.07 25.97
C ASP A 14 -16.96 -14.70 24.93
N GLU A 15 -18.07 -14.07 24.61
CA GLU A 15 -18.95 -14.49 23.52
C GLU A 15 -18.27 -14.28 22.15
N LEU A 16 -17.59 -13.15 21.93
CA LEU A 16 -16.85 -12.90 20.70
C LEU A 16 -15.74 -13.93 20.47
N ASP A 17 -15.08 -14.39 21.53
CA ASP A 17 -14.03 -15.40 21.46
C ASP A 17 -14.53 -16.78 21.02
N LYS A 18 -15.83 -17.06 21.17
CA LYS A 18 -16.48 -18.29 20.70
C LYS A 18 -16.77 -18.26 19.19
N GLY A 19 -16.59 -17.11 18.53
CA GLY A 19 -16.85 -16.93 17.12
C GLY A 19 -15.93 -17.74 16.19
N PRO A 20 -16.28 -17.88 14.90
CA PRO A 20 -15.55 -18.71 13.95
C PRO A 20 -14.18 -18.13 13.56
N TRP A 21 -13.89 -16.88 13.90
CA TRP A 21 -12.65 -16.21 13.58
C TRP A 21 -11.68 -16.19 14.74
N PRO A 22 -10.36 -16.35 14.52
CA PRO A 22 -9.38 -16.06 15.55
C PRO A 22 -9.51 -14.59 15.93
N SER A 23 -10.14 -14.35 17.07
CA SER A 23 -10.36 -13.03 17.60
C SER A 23 -9.10 -12.51 18.28
N PHE A 24 -8.78 -11.21 18.12
CA PHE A 24 -7.76 -10.53 18.90
C PHE A 24 -7.99 -10.68 20.42
N ILE A 25 -9.23 -10.91 20.85
CA ILE A 25 -9.60 -11.15 22.25
C ILE A 25 -8.86 -12.35 22.85
N LYS A 26 -8.71 -13.43 22.06
CA LYS A 26 -8.00 -14.62 22.51
C LYS A 26 -6.56 -14.30 22.93
N GLU A 27 -5.85 -13.54 22.12
CA GLU A 27 -4.47 -13.14 22.42
C GLU A 27 -4.41 -12.17 23.61
N PHE A 28 -5.33 -11.22 23.72
CA PHE A 28 -5.43 -10.34 24.89
C PHE A 28 -5.68 -11.12 26.18
N LYS A 29 -6.54 -12.13 26.16
CA LYS A 29 -6.80 -12.98 27.33
C LYS A 29 -5.54 -13.71 27.83
N THR A 30 -4.63 -14.11 26.94
CA THR A 30 -3.38 -14.76 27.34
C THR A 30 -2.45 -13.82 28.11
N LEU A 31 -2.56 -12.52 27.91
CA LEU A 31 -1.75 -11.48 28.54
C LEU A 31 -2.45 -10.79 29.72
N GLN A 32 -3.76 -10.98 29.86
CA GLN A 32 -4.59 -10.26 30.85
C GLN A 32 -4.11 -10.46 32.30
N ASP A 33 -3.63 -11.66 32.63
CA ASP A 33 -3.12 -11.98 33.98
C ASP A 33 -1.65 -11.54 34.19
N LYS A 34 -0.95 -11.21 33.08
CA LYS A 34 0.46 -10.85 33.09
C LYS A 34 0.72 -9.35 33.04
N LYS A 35 -0.16 -8.61 32.35
CA LYS A 35 0.00 -7.17 32.08
C LYS A 35 -1.24 -6.42 32.57
N GLU A 36 -1.05 -5.51 33.52
CA GLU A 36 -2.15 -4.69 34.06
C GLU A 36 -2.80 -3.83 32.98
N VAL A 37 -2.00 -3.29 32.04
CA VAL A 37 -2.50 -2.52 30.91
C VAL A 37 -3.47 -3.33 30.05
N ILE A 38 -3.21 -4.63 29.86
CA ILE A 38 -4.12 -5.50 29.11
C ILE A 38 -5.39 -5.81 29.91
N ASN A 39 -5.28 -5.97 31.23
CA ASN A 39 -6.46 -6.16 32.07
C ASN A 39 -7.41 -4.93 32.00
N ASP A 40 -6.86 -3.72 32.06
CA ASP A 40 -7.64 -2.49 31.92
C ASP A 40 -8.15 -2.29 30.48
N LEU A 41 -7.36 -2.63 29.45
CA LEU A 41 -7.79 -2.64 28.07
C LEU A 41 -9.00 -3.56 27.85
N MET A 42 -8.96 -4.77 28.38
CA MET A 42 -10.08 -5.73 28.29
C MET A 42 -11.35 -5.16 28.93
N GLY A 43 -11.23 -4.54 30.10
CA GLY A 43 -12.36 -3.88 30.76
C GLY A 43 -12.93 -2.70 29.96
N GLN A 44 -12.08 -1.89 29.32
CA GLN A 44 -12.52 -0.79 28.45
C GLN A 44 -13.18 -1.30 27.17
N LEU A 45 -12.66 -2.37 26.58
CA LEU A 45 -13.26 -2.98 25.39
C LEU A 45 -14.64 -3.57 25.72
N GLU A 46 -14.76 -4.33 26.81
CA GLU A 46 -16.05 -4.85 27.28
C GLU A 46 -17.09 -3.73 27.40
N TYR A 47 -16.72 -2.64 28.07
CA TYR A 47 -17.58 -1.48 28.22
C TYR A 47 -17.91 -0.79 26.90
N SER A 48 -16.97 -0.77 25.97
CA SER A 48 -17.21 -0.25 24.61
C SER A 48 -18.20 -1.10 23.82
N TYR A 49 -18.09 -2.42 23.91
CA TYR A 49 -19.04 -3.34 23.26
C TYR A 49 -20.43 -3.30 23.89
N GLU A 50 -20.51 -3.14 25.21
CA GLU A 50 -21.77 -2.97 25.94
C GLU A 50 -22.50 -1.70 25.50
N THR A 51 -21.80 -0.56 25.53
CA THR A 51 -22.37 0.76 25.26
C THR A 51 -22.43 1.14 23.80
N LYS A 52 -21.78 0.38 22.88
CA LYS A 52 -21.59 0.69 21.46
C LYS A 52 -20.85 2.00 21.22
N ILE A 53 -20.01 2.43 22.14
CA ILE A 53 -19.22 3.66 22.08
C ILE A 53 -17.73 3.32 22.22
N GLY A 54 -16.89 3.84 21.34
CA GLY A 54 -15.43 3.74 21.47
C GLY A 54 -14.89 4.79 22.44
N TYR A 55 -14.30 4.35 23.56
CA TYR A 55 -13.75 5.24 24.58
C TYR A 55 -12.26 5.54 24.40
N TRP A 56 -11.87 5.84 23.15
CA TRP A 56 -10.51 6.20 22.80
C TRP A 56 -10.43 7.61 22.25
N LYS A 57 -9.45 8.37 22.72
CA LYS A 57 -9.06 9.67 22.16
C LYS A 57 -7.78 9.50 21.37
N HIS A 58 -7.74 10.12 20.19
CA HIS A 58 -6.59 10.22 19.33
C HIS A 58 -6.03 11.62 19.41
N GLY A 59 -4.73 11.74 19.17
CA GLY A 59 -4.08 13.01 18.88
C GLY A 59 -3.20 13.49 20.00
N GLY A 60 -2.91 14.78 19.96
CA GLY A 60 -1.84 15.37 20.71
C GLY A 60 -0.48 15.16 20.04
N ILE A 61 0.47 16.05 20.36
CA ILE A 61 1.85 15.90 19.95
C ILE A 61 2.49 14.94 20.96
N VAL A 62 2.65 13.70 20.56
CA VAL A 62 3.32 12.65 21.31
C VAL A 62 4.36 12.04 20.38
N GLY A 63 5.59 11.98 20.81
CA GLY A 63 6.70 11.49 20.01
C GLY A 63 7.93 11.24 20.87
N VAL A 64 9.02 10.91 20.21
CA VAL A 64 10.36 10.86 20.79
C VAL A 64 11.13 12.10 20.35
N MET A 65 12.22 12.41 21.05
CA MET A 65 13.00 13.61 20.77
C MET A 65 13.50 13.62 19.32
N GLY A 66 13.24 14.72 18.61
CA GLY A 66 13.61 14.90 17.20
C GLY A 66 12.59 14.33 16.18
N TYR A 67 11.55 13.59 16.61
CA TYR A 67 10.59 12.94 15.75
C TYR A 67 9.18 13.47 15.98
N GLY A 68 8.61 14.12 14.98
CA GLY A 68 7.19 14.51 14.96
C GLY A 68 6.27 13.42 14.34
N GLY A 69 6.84 12.27 14.00
CA GLY A 69 6.15 11.11 13.43
C GLY A 69 6.55 9.81 14.12
N GLY A 70 5.95 8.69 13.69
CA GLY A 70 6.26 7.35 14.21
C GLY A 70 5.47 6.93 15.45
N VAL A 71 5.00 7.88 16.25
CA VAL A 71 4.13 7.64 17.38
C VAL A 71 2.73 8.14 17.09
N ILE A 72 1.71 7.34 17.43
CA ILE A 72 0.31 7.73 17.37
C ILE A 72 -0.22 7.85 18.81
N GLY A 73 -0.52 9.08 19.24
CA GLY A 73 -1.10 9.36 20.55
C GLY A 73 -2.45 8.68 20.72
N ARG A 74 -2.58 7.86 21.75
CA ARG A 74 -3.80 7.17 22.15
C ARG A 74 -4.03 7.31 23.63
N TYR A 75 -5.23 7.69 24.00
CA TYR A 75 -5.63 7.92 25.39
C TYR A 75 -6.99 7.28 25.66
N SER A 76 -7.15 6.69 26.83
CA SER A 76 -8.48 6.33 27.33
C SER A 76 -9.32 7.59 27.57
N ALA A 77 -10.58 7.57 27.19
CA ALA A 77 -11.55 8.58 27.58
C ALA A 77 -12.07 8.35 29.03
N LEU A 78 -11.71 7.23 29.67
CA LEU A 78 -12.12 6.81 30.99
C LEU A 78 -10.89 6.48 31.88
N PRO A 79 -9.94 7.42 32.08
CA PRO A 79 -8.69 7.13 32.76
C PRO A 79 -8.88 6.75 34.23
N ASP A 80 -9.90 7.24 34.90
CA ASP A 80 -10.21 6.91 36.30
C ASP A 80 -10.75 5.48 36.45
N LYS A 81 -11.47 4.97 35.44
CA LYS A 81 -12.00 3.62 35.42
C LYS A 81 -10.98 2.58 34.96
N PHE A 82 -10.07 2.99 34.08
CA PHE A 82 -9.05 2.13 33.45
C PHE A 82 -7.67 2.82 33.49
N PRO A 83 -7.07 3.01 34.68
CA PRO A 83 -5.89 3.82 34.86
C PRO A 83 -4.64 3.28 34.16
N ALA A 84 -4.46 1.95 34.07
CA ALA A 84 -3.33 1.35 33.39
C ALA A 84 -3.39 1.52 31.85
N ALA A 85 -4.59 1.71 31.29
CA ALA A 85 -4.80 2.00 29.87
C ALA A 85 -4.97 3.51 29.59
N LYS A 86 -4.70 4.39 30.58
CA LYS A 86 -4.79 5.86 30.43
C LYS A 86 -4.03 6.35 29.20
N HIS A 87 -2.79 5.92 29.04
CA HIS A 87 -1.97 6.09 27.85
C HIS A 87 -1.83 4.74 27.15
N PHE A 88 -2.10 4.70 25.86
CA PHE A 88 -1.99 3.47 25.08
C PHE A 88 -1.44 3.81 23.69
N HIS A 89 -0.25 4.46 23.70
CA HIS A 89 0.37 4.94 22.47
C HIS A 89 0.78 3.80 21.54
N THR A 90 0.76 4.07 20.27
CA THR A 90 1.14 3.13 19.23
C THR A 90 2.43 3.61 18.58
N LEU A 91 3.44 2.75 18.47
CA LEU A 91 4.66 3.03 17.72
C LEU A 91 4.64 2.27 16.40
N ARG A 92 5.09 2.93 15.35
CA ARG A 92 5.36 2.32 14.05
C ARG A 92 6.84 2.07 13.92
N ILE A 93 7.22 0.81 13.78
CA ILE A 93 8.62 0.43 13.63
C ILE A 93 8.96 0.45 12.15
N ASN A 94 9.92 1.28 11.77
CA ASN A 94 10.35 1.42 10.39
C ASN A 94 11.16 0.21 9.97
N HIS A 95 10.53 -0.56 9.12
CA HIS A 95 11.17 -1.61 8.38
C HIS A 95 10.47 -1.68 7.03
N PRO A 96 11.12 -1.28 5.94
CA PRO A 96 10.51 -1.29 4.63
C PRO A 96 9.87 -2.64 4.31
N ALA A 97 8.64 -2.63 3.81
CA ALA A 97 7.96 -3.84 3.41
C ALA A 97 8.74 -4.56 2.30
N GLY A 98 8.65 -5.87 2.27
CA GLY A 98 9.42 -6.71 1.36
C GLY A 98 10.75 -7.20 1.91
N TRP A 99 11.28 -6.59 2.97
CA TRP A 99 12.48 -7.08 3.64
C TRP A 99 12.23 -8.38 4.39
N PHE A 100 13.30 -9.14 4.55
CA PHE A 100 13.26 -10.41 5.28
C PHE A 100 13.79 -10.21 6.70
N TYR A 101 13.04 -10.72 7.66
CA TYR A 101 13.47 -10.78 9.06
C TYR A 101 14.07 -12.13 9.39
N THR A 102 15.13 -12.14 10.16
CA THR A 102 15.53 -13.36 10.88
C THR A 102 14.60 -13.57 12.08
N THR A 103 14.49 -14.82 12.52
CA THR A 103 13.74 -15.12 13.76
C THR A 103 14.36 -14.44 14.98
N GLU A 104 15.67 -14.20 14.98
CA GLU A 104 16.37 -13.46 16.02
C GLU A 104 15.96 -11.99 16.04
N ALA A 105 15.96 -11.31 14.88
CA ALA A 105 15.49 -9.92 14.77
C ALA A 105 14.05 -9.75 15.28
N LEU A 106 13.16 -10.70 14.93
CA LEU A 106 11.77 -10.67 15.42
C LEU A 106 11.69 -10.90 16.93
N ARG A 107 12.50 -11.81 17.51
CA ARG A 107 12.56 -12.00 18.97
C ARG A 107 13.05 -10.74 19.68
N ASN A 108 14.12 -10.10 19.17
CA ASN A 108 14.62 -8.85 19.77
C ASN A 108 13.54 -7.76 19.79
N LEU A 109 12.76 -7.64 18.73
CA LEU A 109 11.62 -6.71 18.71
C LEU A 109 10.55 -7.09 19.75
N CYS A 110 10.24 -8.39 19.88
CA CYS A 110 9.30 -8.87 20.88
C CYS A 110 9.79 -8.59 22.30
N ASP A 111 11.07 -8.85 22.59
CA ASP A 111 11.68 -8.65 23.91
C ASP A 111 11.66 -7.17 24.31
N ILE A 112 12.02 -6.27 23.39
CA ILE A 112 11.90 -4.81 23.59
C ILE A 112 10.46 -4.43 23.93
N TRP A 113 9.49 -5.00 23.20
CA TRP A 113 8.10 -4.63 23.38
C TRP A 113 7.44 -5.29 24.61
N GLU A 114 7.91 -6.45 25.03
CA GLU A 114 7.49 -7.06 26.31
C GLU A 114 7.98 -6.24 27.50
N GLU A 115 9.15 -5.63 27.42
CA GLU A 115 9.71 -4.81 28.49
C GLU A 115 9.01 -3.45 28.58
N HIS A 116 8.81 -2.73 27.46
CA HIS A 116 8.39 -1.33 27.44
C HIS A 116 6.93 -1.11 27.09
N GLY A 117 6.18 -2.15 26.77
CA GLY A 117 4.80 -2.02 26.31
C GLY A 117 3.89 -3.15 26.73
N SER A 118 2.76 -3.23 26.06
CA SER A 118 1.74 -4.23 26.32
C SER A 118 2.10 -5.66 25.90
N GLY A 119 3.11 -5.82 25.04
CA GLY A 119 3.45 -7.08 24.38
C GLY A 119 2.61 -7.36 23.12
N MET A 120 1.63 -6.53 22.79
CA MET A 120 0.79 -6.71 21.59
C MET A 120 1.40 -6.04 20.36
N THR A 121 1.44 -6.76 19.26
CA THR A 121 1.94 -6.26 17.97
C THR A 121 0.91 -6.48 16.86
N ASN A 122 1.06 -5.71 15.78
CA ASN A 122 0.28 -5.86 14.56
C ASN A 122 1.17 -5.64 13.34
N MET A 123 0.94 -6.41 12.29
CA MET A 123 1.60 -6.22 10.99
C MET A 123 0.71 -5.32 10.12
N HIS A 124 1.09 -4.07 9.93
CA HIS A 124 0.28 -3.09 9.24
C HIS A 124 0.44 -3.17 7.72
N GLY A 125 -0.44 -3.90 7.04
CA GLY A 125 -0.36 -4.17 5.61
C GLY A 125 -0.43 -2.94 4.69
N SER A 126 -0.94 -1.79 5.16
CA SER A 126 -1.05 -0.58 4.34
C SER A 126 0.27 0.17 4.14
N THR A 127 1.20 0.06 5.10
CA THR A 127 2.51 0.73 5.08
C THR A 127 3.67 -0.21 5.38
N GLY A 128 3.39 -1.49 5.65
CA GLY A 128 4.41 -2.50 5.92
C GLY A 128 5.07 -2.39 7.30
N ASP A 129 4.65 -1.45 8.15
CA ASP A 129 5.22 -1.30 9.48
C ASP A 129 4.90 -2.50 10.37
N ILE A 130 5.82 -2.83 11.28
CA ILE A 130 5.46 -3.53 12.51
C ILE A 130 4.95 -2.48 13.50
N VAL A 131 3.77 -2.72 14.04
CA VAL A 131 3.10 -1.77 14.92
C VAL A 131 3.09 -2.31 16.34
N PHE A 132 3.70 -1.58 17.26
CA PHE A 132 3.65 -1.82 18.68
C PHE A 132 2.43 -1.14 19.31
N LEU A 133 1.56 -1.90 19.94
CA LEU A 133 0.27 -1.44 20.44
C LEU A 133 0.29 -1.29 21.95
N GLY A 134 0.30 -0.06 22.45
CA GLY A 134 0.03 0.23 23.85
C GLY A 134 1.26 0.37 24.74
N THR A 135 1.75 1.62 24.85
CA THR A 135 2.74 2.03 25.84
C THR A 135 2.36 3.38 26.46
N THR A 136 3.05 3.77 27.51
CA THR A 136 2.89 5.08 28.16
C THR A 136 3.82 6.12 27.53
N THR A 137 3.58 7.40 27.81
CA THR A 137 4.45 8.49 27.35
C THR A 137 5.88 8.33 27.88
N ASP A 138 6.03 7.88 29.13
CA ASP A 138 7.34 7.75 29.79
C ASP A 138 8.19 6.62 29.21
N GLU A 139 7.57 5.63 28.58
CA GLU A 139 8.24 4.48 27.96
C GLU A 139 8.61 4.70 26.49
N LEU A 140 8.25 5.83 25.89
CA LEU A 140 8.53 6.09 24.47
C LEU A 140 10.03 6.23 24.19
N GLU A 141 10.74 7.09 24.94
CA GLU A 141 12.19 7.29 24.77
C GLU A 141 12.99 6.02 25.10
N PRO A 142 12.76 5.30 26.21
CA PRO A 142 13.41 4.02 26.47
C PRO A 142 13.20 2.98 25.37
N THR A 143 11.98 2.89 24.83
CA THR A 143 11.67 1.99 23.71
C THR A 143 12.46 2.37 22.47
N PHE A 144 12.48 3.66 22.13
CA PHE A 144 13.19 4.17 20.94
C PHE A 144 14.70 3.96 21.05
N GLU A 145 15.29 4.20 22.23
CA GLU A 145 16.70 3.93 22.47
C GLU A 145 17.08 2.47 22.22
N LYS A 146 16.24 1.53 22.68
CA LYS A 146 16.49 0.10 22.45
C LYS A 146 16.28 -0.30 21.00
N LEU A 147 15.26 0.23 20.33
CA LEU A 147 15.03 0.02 18.90
C LEU A 147 16.23 0.48 18.08
N THR A 148 16.74 1.70 18.34
CA THR A 148 17.92 2.26 17.66
C THR A 148 19.16 1.39 17.87
N LYS A 149 19.41 0.93 19.10
CA LYS A 149 20.52 0.00 19.39
C LYS A 149 20.37 -1.34 18.67
N ALA A 150 19.15 -1.79 18.41
CA ALA A 150 18.85 -3.00 17.66
C ALA A 150 18.83 -2.79 16.13
N GLY A 151 19.11 -1.56 15.65
CA GLY A 151 19.16 -1.22 14.23
C GLY A 151 17.78 -0.90 13.60
N PHE A 152 16.77 -0.60 14.42
CA PHE A 152 15.46 -0.18 13.96
C PHE A 152 15.22 1.30 14.22
N ASP A 153 14.34 1.89 13.41
CA ASP A 153 13.91 3.27 13.53
C ASP A 153 12.38 3.34 13.63
N LEU A 154 11.82 4.53 13.76
CA LEU A 154 10.38 4.75 13.70
C LEU A 154 9.92 5.05 12.27
N GLY A 155 8.75 4.56 11.92
CA GLY A 155 8.08 4.86 10.65
C GLY A 155 7.30 6.17 10.67
N GLY A 156 6.71 6.53 9.53
CA GLY A 156 5.96 7.79 9.40
C GLY A 156 4.53 7.73 9.96
N SER A 157 4.10 8.83 10.56
CA SER A 157 2.70 9.02 11.00
C SER A 157 2.29 10.50 10.85
N GLY A 158 0.99 10.80 10.93
CA GLY A 158 0.52 12.20 10.81
C GLY A 158 0.62 12.78 9.39
N SER A 159 1.01 14.03 9.27
CA SER A 159 1.18 14.76 8.00
C SER A 159 2.59 14.61 7.44
N ASN A 160 3.05 13.35 7.32
CA ASN A 160 4.39 12.95 6.95
C ASN A 160 4.36 11.95 5.81
N LEU A 161 5.53 11.66 5.25
CA LEU A 161 5.75 10.45 4.50
C LEU A 161 5.38 9.23 5.37
N ARG A 162 4.74 8.25 4.78
CA ARG A 162 4.55 6.94 5.40
C ARG A 162 5.72 6.05 5.06
N THR A 163 6.03 5.11 5.94
CA THR A 163 7.02 4.08 5.68
C THR A 163 6.84 3.53 4.26
N PRO A 164 7.83 3.67 3.38
CA PRO A 164 7.77 3.11 2.03
C PRO A 164 7.56 1.60 2.08
N SER A 165 6.87 1.06 1.10
CA SER A 165 6.62 -0.37 1.04
C SER A 165 6.77 -0.93 -0.36
N CYS A 166 7.33 -2.13 -0.47
CA CYS A 166 7.60 -2.80 -1.73
C CYS A 166 7.20 -4.27 -1.69
N CYS A 167 7.08 -4.88 -2.87
CA CYS A 167 7.07 -6.33 -2.99
C CYS A 167 8.51 -6.88 -2.90
N CYS A 168 8.65 -8.20 -2.82
CA CYS A 168 9.98 -8.85 -2.72
C CYS A 168 10.86 -8.67 -3.98
N GLY A 169 10.29 -8.23 -5.11
CA GLY A 169 11.00 -7.91 -6.34
C GLY A 169 11.98 -8.98 -6.79
N GLN A 170 13.12 -8.56 -7.29
CA GLN A 170 14.17 -9.45 -7.83
C GLN A 170 14.77 -10.40 -6.79
N ALA A 171 14.63 -10.10 -5.49
CA ALA A 171 15.11 -11.00 -4.45
C ALA A 171 14.41 -12.37 -4.48
N ARG A 172 13.19 -12.47 -5.04
CA ARG A 172 12.43 -13.72 -5.06
C ARG A 172 11.41 -13.84 -6.21
N CYS A 173 11.40 -12.95 -7.17
CA CYS A 173 10.38 -12.97 -8.23
C CYS A 173 11.02 -12.76 -9.61
N GLU A 174 10.89 -13.72 -10.49
CA GLU A 174 11.40 -13.71 -11.88
C GLU A 174 10.72 -12.66 -12.75
N TRP A 175 9.56 -12.17 -12.36
CA TRP A 175 8.80 -11.18 -13.14
C TRP A 175 9.15 -9.75 -12.79
N ALA A 176 9.94 -9.53 -11.75
CA ALA A 176 10.32 -8.18 -11.35
C ALA A 176 11.07 -7.46 -12.48
N CYS A 177 10.63 -6.24 -12.76
CA CYS A 177 11.18 -5.40 -13.81
C CYS A 177 12.27 -4.44 -13.30
N TYR A 178 12.40 -4.30 -11.98
CA TYR A 178 13.44 -3.49 -11.32
C TYR A 178 13.66 -3.97 -9.89
N ASP A 179 14.72 -3.49 -9.24
CA ASP A 179 15.02 -3.79 -7.83
C ASP A 179 14.13 -2.97 -6.89
N THR A 180 13.01 -3.56 -6.50
CA THR A 180 12.03 -2.90 -5.60
C THR A 180 12.57 -2.70 -4.20
N MET A 181 13.40 -3.61 -3.69
CA MET A 181 13.93 -3.54 -2.33
C MET A 181 15.04 -2.51 -2.23
N GLY A 182 15.93 -2.47 -3.23
CA GLY A 182 16.97 -1.44 -3.33
C GLY A 182 16.39 -0.04 -3.42
N LEU A 183 15.37 0.16 -4.28
CA LEU A 183 14.66 1.43 -4.37
C LEU A 183 13.92 1.79 -3.07
N CYS A 184 13.25 0.83 -2.43
CA CYS A 184 12.55 1.07 -1.18
C CYS A 184 13.50 1.51 -0.07
N TYR A 185 14.68 0.89 0.01
CA TYR A 185 15.72 1.29 0.94
C TYR A 185 16.24 2.70 0.63
N ASP A 186 16.58 2.97 -0.63
CA ASP A 186 17.12 4.26 -1.05
C ASP A 186 16.16 5.41 -0.73
N LEU A 187 14.89 5.32 -1.13
CA LEU A 187 13.88 6.33 -0.82
C LEU A 187 13.60 6.46 0.68
N THR A 188 13.71 5.38 1.45
CA THR A 188 13.56 5.44 2.91
C THR A 188 14.71 6.21 3.54
N MET A 189 15.93 6.01 3.06
CA MET A 189 17.13 6.70 3.58
C MET A 189 17.23 8.13 3.11
N GLU A 190 16.82 8.43 1.88
CA GLU A 190 16.82 9.79 1.33
C GLU A 190 15.86 10.71 2.06
N TYR A 191 14.62 10.25 2.28
CA TYR A 191 13.53 11.07 2.79
C TYR A 191 13.26 10.86 4.29
N GLN A 192 14.32 10.83 5.11
CA GLN A 192 14.22 10.67 6.56
C GLN A 192 13.53 11.87 7.24
N ASP A 193 13.76 13.08 6.75
CA ASP A 193 13.11 14.28 7.27
C ASP A 193 11.61 14.28 7.01
N GLU A 194 11.20 13.92 5.81
CA GLU A 194 9.79 13.79 5.40
C GLU A 194 9.08 12.64 6.13
N LEU A 195 9.83 11.62 6.52
CA LEU A 195 9.33 10.48 7.29
C LEU A 195 9.08 10.85 8.75
N HIS A 196 9.97 11.62 9.36
CA HIS A 196 9.97 11.88 10.80
C HIS A 196 9.43 13.26 11.19
N ARG A 197 9.37 14.23 10.28
CA ARG A 197 8.91 15.59 10.56
C ARG A 197 7.66 15.93 9.73
N PRO A 198 6.66 16.62 10.32
CA PRO A 198 5.49 17.08 9.56
C PRO A 198 5.90 18.09 8.49
N GLN A 199 5.75 17.72 7.21
CA GLN A 199 6.15 18.54 6.07
C GLN A 199 5.03 18.76 5.06
N PHE A 200 3.98 17.92 5.09
CA PHE A 200 2.96 17.89 4.06
C PHE A 200 1.59 18.36 4.58
N PRO A 201 0.69 18.79 3.71
CA PRO A 201 -0.72 19.03 4.05
C PRO A 201 -1.38 17.81 4.69
N TYR A 202 -1.00 16.60 4.24
CA TYR A 202 -1.41 15.34 4.82
C TYR A 202 -0.35 14.26 4.57
N LYS A 203 -0.72 12.97 4.74
CA LYS A 203 0.16 11.82 4.53
C LYS A 203 0.48 11.61 3.05
N PHE A 204 1.71 11.23 2.76
CA PHE A 204 2.14 10.73 1.47
C PHE A 204 2.61 9.27 1.57
N LYS A 205 2.42 8.47 0.54
CA LYS A 205 2.78 7.05 0.51
C LYS A 205 3.45 6.67 -0.78
N PHE A 206 4.61 6.01 -0.68
CA PHE A 206 5.21 5.24 -1.77
C PHE A 206 4.80 3.78 -1.68
N LYS A 207 4.51 3.16 -2.82
CA LYS A 207 4.44 1.72 -2.95
C LYS A 207 5.07 1.26 -4.25
N MET A 208 5.93 0.24 -4.15
CA MET A 208 6.76 -0.27 -5.24
C MET A 208 6.37 -1.70 -5.55
N ALA A 209 5.76 -1.91 -6.71
CA ALA A 209 5.42 -3.21 -7.25
C ALA A 209 6.41 -3.56 -8.39
N GLY A 210 7.06 -4.70 -8.32
CA GLY A 210 8.06 -5.11 -9.31
C GLY A 210 7.51 -5.46 -10.69
N CYS A 211 6.18 -5.65 -10.81
CA CYS A 211 5.52 -5.96 -12.07
C CYS A 211 4.03 -5.57 -12.01
N PRO A 212 3.27 -5.63 -13.14
CA PRO A 212 1.86 -5.25 -13.19
C PRO A 212 0.89 -6.13 -12.37
N ASN A 213 1.35 -7.23 -11.75
CA ASN A 213 0.53 -7.96 -10.77
C ASN A 213 0.23 -7.15 -9.50
N ASP A 214 0.99 -6.10 -9.25
CA ASP A 214 0.79 -5.14 -8.15
C ASP A 214 0.48 -5.79 -6.79
N CYS A 215 1.34 -6.71 -6.35
CA CYS A 215 1.17 -7.50 -5.12
C CYS A 215 1.04 -6.65 -3.84
N VAL A 216 1.40 -5.37 -3.89
CA VAL A 216 1.27 -4.43 -2.76
C VAL A 216 0.06 -3.50 -2.90
N ALA A 217 -0.78 -3.72 -3.92
CA ALA A 217 -1.98 -2.92 -4.22
C ALA A 217 -1.66 -1.40 -4.28
N SER A 218 -0.58 -1.05 -4.99
CA SER A 218 -0.09 0.33 -5.08
C SER A 218 -1.07 1.22 -5.82
N VAL A 219 -1.64 0.76 -6.93
CA VAL A 219 -2.59 1.51 -7.78
C VAL A 219 -3.80 2.06 -7.03
N ALA A 220 -4.20 1.41 -5.93
CA ALA A 220 -5.36 1.81 -5.13
C ALA A 220 -5.01 2.39 -3.75
N ARG A 221 -3.73 2.36 -3.34
CA ARG A 221 -3.37 2.66 -1.94
C ARG A 221 -2.18 3.58 -1.76
N ALA A 222 -1.45 3.92 -2.83
CA ALA A 222 -0.29 4.81 -2.77
C ALA A 222 -0.59 6.18 -3.38
N ASP A 223 -0.03 7.22 -2.82
CA ASP A 223 -0.04 8.54 -3.46
C ASP A 223 0.83 8.51 -4.70
N LEU A 224 2.02 7.91 -4.62
CA LEU A 224 2.85 7.57 -5.78
C LEU A 224 3.04 6.05 -5.84
N SER A 225 2.52 5.45 -6.90
CA SER A 225 2.66 4.03 -7.23
C SER A 225 3.75 3.85 -8.27
N ILE A 226 4.71 2.95 -8.01
CA ILE A 226 5.80 2.62 -8.90
C ILE A 226 5.62 1.18 -9.32
N ILE A 227 5.11 0.96 -10.54
CA ILE A 227 4.73 -0.39 -11.00
C ILE A 227 5.66 -0.82 -12.13
N GLY A 228 6.41 -1.88 -11.92
CA GLY A 228 7.31 -2.44 -12.92
C GLY A 228 6.59 -2.80 -14.21
N THR A 229 7.23 -2.49 -15.33
CA THR A 229 6.72 -2.77 -16.68
C THR A 229 7.89 -2.91 -17.66
N TRP A 230 7.58 -3.11 -18.95
CA TRP A 230 8.58 -3.19 -20.04
C TRP A 230 8.06 -2.44 -21.29
N ARG A 231 8.96 -2.01 -22.18
CA ARG A 231 8.57 -1.29 -23.40
C ARG A 231 8.54 -2.17 -24.64
N ASP A 232 9.46 -3.12 -24.73
CA ASP A 232 9.61 -4.02 -25.87
C ASP A 232 8.58 -5.16 -25.87
N ASN A 233 8.75 -6.10 -26.77
CA ASN A 233 7.83 -7.21 -26.97
C ASN A 233 7.89 -8.21 -25.79
N ILE A 234 6.73 -8.73 -25.44
CA ILE A 234 6.61 -9.90 -24.54
C ILE A 234 7.42 -11.07 -25.13
N GLN A 235 8.10 -11.81 -24.27
CA GLN A 235 8.90 -12.96 -24.68
C GLN A 235 8.06 -14.22 -24.67
N ILE A 236 8.15 -15.03 -25.74
CA ILE A 236 7.38 -16.27 -25.86
C ILE A 236 8.32 -17.40 -26.27
N ASP A 237 8.32 -18.47 -25.48
CA ASP A 237 8.89 -19.77 -25.83
C ASP A 237 7.77 -20.65 -26.43
N GLN A 238 7.75 -20.77 -27.75
CA GLN A 238 6.72 -21.53 -28.47
C GLN A 238 6.74 -23.02 -28.16
N ALA A 239 7.90 -23.58 -27.84
CA ALA A 239 8.00 -24.99 -27.44
C ALA A 239 7.33 -25.21 -26.08
N ALA A 240 7.59 -24.32 -25.14
CA ALA A 240 6.93 -24.35 -23.83
C ALA A 240 5.39 -24.07 -23.93
N VAL A 241 4.94 -23.18 -24.81
CA VAL A 241 3.51 -22.97 -25.08
C VAL A 241 2.85 -24.27 -25.54
N LYS A 242 3.51 -24.98 -26.47
CA LYS A 242 2.99 -26.27 -26.94
C LYS A 242 2.96 -27.31 -25.83
N GLU A 243 3.97 -27.35 -24.96
CA GLU A 243 3.97 -28.25 -23.80
C GLU A 243 2.77 -27.99 -22.89
N TYR A 244 2.40 -26.72 -22.64
CA TYR A 244 1.21 -26.36 -21.88
C TYR A 244 -0.07 -26.89 -22.55
N ALA A 245 -0.21 -26.74 -23.88
CA ALA A 245 -1.35 -27.23 -24.63
C ALA A 245 -1.44 -28.78 -24.60
N ASP A 246 -0.30 -29.47 -24.81
CA ASP A 246 -0.21 -30.92 -24.78
C ASP A 246 -0.52 -31.49 -23.36
N ASN A 247 -0.26 -30.72 -22.30
CA ASN A 247 -0.59 -31.04 -20.91
C ASN A 247 -2.02 -30.63 -20.51
N GLY A 248 -2.86 -30.19 -21.46
CA GLY A 248 -4.30 -29.99 -21.27
C GLY A 248 -4.73 -28.55 -20.95
N LEU A 249 -3.85 -27.56 -21.05
CA LEU A 249 -4.26 -26.15 -20.98
C LEU A 249 -4.95 -25.76 -22.31
N ASP A 250 -6.18 -25.28 -22.22
CA ASP A 250 -6.89 -24.73 -23.38
C ASP A 250 -6.39 -23.30 -23.65
N ILE A 251 -5.36 -23.18 -24.49
CA ILE A 251 -4.72 -21.89 -24.82
C ILE A 251 -5.75 -20.88 -25.36
N THR A 252 -6.70 -21.33 -26.17
CA THR A 252 -7.74 -20.44 -26.71
C THR A 252 -8.63 -19.87 -25.61
N ARG A 253 -9.19 -20.74 -24.78
CA ARG A 253 -10.12 -20.34 -23.72
C ARG A 253 -9.43 -19.65 -22.57
N ASP A 254 -8.35 -20.26 -22.06
CA ASP A 254 -7.76 -19.85 -20.77
C ASP A 254 -6.75 -18.70 -20.92
N VAL A 255 -6.23 -18.45 -22.14
CA VAL A 255 -5.25 -17.39 -22.40
C VAL A 255 -5.77 -16.35 -23.39
N VAL A 256 -6.08 -16.76 -24.64
CA VAL A 256 -6.45 -15.83 -25.70
C VAL A 256 -7.77 -15.10 -25.41
N MET A 257 -8.83 -15.84 -25.05
CA MET A 257 -10.14 -15.25 -24.76
C MET A 257 -10.14 -14.36 -23.52
N ASN A 258 -9.23 -14.59 -22.60
CA ASN A 258 -9.06 -13.78 -21.39
C ASN A 258 -8.13 -12.56 -21.58
N CYS A 259 -7.53 -12.40 -22.77
CA CYS A 259 -6.76 -11.21 -23.07
C CYS A 259 -7.69 -9.98 -23.13
N PRO A 260 -7.48 -8.94 -22.28
CA PRO A 260 -8.40 -7.80 -22.20
C PRO A 260 -8.45 -6.95 -23.47
N THR A 261 -7.37 -6.95 -24.25
CA THR A 261 -7.29 -6.19 -25.50
C THR A 261 -7.37 -7.07 -26.75
N LYS A 262 -7.62 -8.39 -26.58
CA LYS A 262 -7.70 -9.33 -27.67
C LYS A 262 -6.48 -9.33 -28.62
N CYS A 263 -5.31 -8.99 -28.08
CA CYS A 263 -4.08 -8.87 -28.86
C CYS A 263 -3.36 -10.21 -29.12
N MET A 264 -4.02 -11.36 -28.82
CA MET A 264 -3.41 -12.69 -28.95
C MET A 264 -4.20 -13.57 -29.89
N ASP A 265 -3.48 -14.44 -30.62
CA ASP A 265 -4.04 -15.47 -31.51
C ASP A 265 -3.31 -16.79 -31.32
N TRP A 266 -4.02 -17.90 -31.38
CA TRP A 266 -3.50 -19.26 -31.26
C TRP A 266 -4.02 -20.15 -32.41
N ASP A 267 -3.10 -20.62 -33.24
CA ASP A 267 -3.43 -21.47 -34.41
C ASP A 267 -3.18 -22.98 -34.17
N ASN A 268 -3.19 -23.42 -32.90
CA ASN A 268 -2.84 -24.76 -32.41
C ASN A 268 -1.36 -25.14 -32.57
N LYS A 269 -0.50 -24.22 -32.96
CA LYS A 269 0.94 -24.43 -33.11
C LYS A 269 1.77 -23.26 -32.57
N THR A 270 1.30 -22.04 -32.80
CA THR A 270 2.04 -20.81 -32.52
C THR A 270 1.14 -19.81 -31.80
N LEU A 271 1.60 -19.30 -30.71
CA LEU A 271 0.96 -18.17 -30.02
C LEU A 271 1.54 -16.87 -30.60
N LYS A 272 0.67 -16.08 -31.22
CA LYS A 272 1.00 -14.77 -31.76
C LYS A 272 0.50 -13.67 -30.84
N VAL A 273 1.24 -12.57 -30.74
CA VAL A 273 0.87 -11.41 -29.93
C VAL A 273 1.10 -10.13 -30.73
N ASP A 274 0.07 -9.33 -30.85
CA ASP A 274 0.20 -7.95 -31.29
C ASP A 274 0.65 -7.10 -30.11
N ASN A 275 1.95 -6.86 -30.03
CA ASN A 275 2.56 -6.13 -28.92
C ASN A 275 2.18 -4.63 -28.89
N SER A 276 1.70 -4.06 -30.00
CA SER A 276 1.23 -2.67 -30.04
C SER A 276 -0.06 -2.48 -29.23
N ASN A 277 -0.91 -3.52 -29.17
CA ASN A 277 -2.14 -3.56 -28.44
C ASN A 277 -2.04 -4.27 -27.07
N CYS A 278 -0.85 -4.74 -26.70
CA CYS A 278 -0.63 -5.40 -25.41
C CYS A 278 -0.57 -4.38 -24.25
N VAL A 279 -1.52 -4.46 -23.33
CA VAL A 279 -1.58 -3.60 -22.11
C VAL A 279 -0.76 -4.16 -20.93
N ARG A 280 0.05 -5.19 -21.15
CA ARG A 280 0.95 -5.76 -20.15
C ARG A 280 0.27 -6.21 -18.84
N CYS A 281 -0.94 -6.73 -18.94
CA CYS A 281 -1.76 -7.10 -17.78
C CYS A 281 -1.28 -8.35 -17.01
N MET A 282 -0.23 -9.03 -17.47
CA MET A 282 0.35 -10.25 -16.90
C MET A 282 -0.50 -11.52 -17.00
N HIS A 283 -1.73 -11.49 -17.53
CA HIS A 283 -2.60 -12.66 -17.51
C HIS A 283 -1.96 -13.88 -18.20
N CYS A 284 -1.45 -13.72 -19.43
CA CYS A 284 -0.82 -14.81 -20.17
C CYS A 284 0.48 -15.32 -19.49
N ILE A 285 1.24 -14.42 -18.87
CA ILE A 285 2.44 -14.77 -18.10
C ILE A 285 2.05 -15.59 -16.86
N ASN A 286 1.01 -15.18 -16.14
CA ASN A 286 0.52 -15.91 -14.96
C ASN A 286 -0.06 -17.28 -15.33
N ALA A 287 -0.72 -17.41 -16.52
CA ALA A 287 -1.26 -18.66 -16.99
C ALA A 287 -0.17 -19.63 -17.47
N MET A 288 0.90 -19.12 -18.08
CA MET A 288 1.98 -19.90 -18.69
C MET A 288 3.36 -19.37 -18.27
N PRO A 289 3.73 -19.40 -16.97
CA PRO A 289 4.94 -18.75 -16.45
C PRO A 289 6.26 -19.29 -17.02
N LYS A 290 6.27 -20.52 -17.56
CA LYS A 290 7.46 -21.09 -18.21
C LYS A 290 7.55 -20.74 -19.70
N ALA A 291 6.43 -20.35 -20.31
CA ALA A 291 6.34 -20.10 -21.75
C ALA A 291 6.32 -18.62 -22.11
N VAL A 292 5.82 -17.76 -21.21
CA VAL A 292 5.64 -16.34 -21.47
C VAL A 292 6.31 -15.53 -20.38
N ALA A 293 7.09 -14.51 -20.76
CA ALA A 293 7.81 -13.66 -19.81
C ALA A 293 7.72 -12.18 -20.22
N PRO A 294 7.91 -11.25 -19.26
CA PRO A 294 8.05 -9.83 -19.56
C PRO A 294 9.12 -9.56 -20.59
N GLY A 295 9.01 -8.45 -21.32
CA GLY A 295 10.05 -7.98 -22.23
C GLY A 295 11.41 -7.76 -21.55
N LYS A 296 12.42 -7.42 -22.32
CA LYS A 296 13.80 -7.21 -21.84
C LYS A 296 14.07 -5.77 -21.45
N ASP A 297 13.43 -4.81 -22.14
CA ASP A 297 13.57 -3.39 -21.84
C ASP A 297 12.68 -3.01 -20.65
N ARG A 298 13.12 -3.37 -19.46
CA ARG A 298 12.38 -3.27 -18.19
C ARG A 298 12.60 -1.93 -17.50
N GLY A 299 11.60 -1.49 -16.77
CA GLY A 299 11.56 -0.27 -15.97
C GLY A 299 10.26 -0.23 -15.17
N ALA A 300 9.69 0.96 -14.97
CA ALA A 300 8.41 1.12 -14.28
C ALA A 300 7.52 2.19 -14.92
N THR A 301 6.23 2.10 -14.63
CA THR A 301 5.26 3.19 -14.81
C THR A 301 5.06 3.89 -13.47
N LEU A 302 5.07 5.21 -13.46
CA LEU A 302 4.68 6.02 -12.31
C LEU A 302 3.21 6.39 -12.41
N LEU A 303 2.47 6.12 -11.34
CA LEU A 303 1.04 6.45 -11.22
C LEU A 303 0.83 7.29 -9.97
N LEU A 304 -0.01 8.31 -10.06
CA LEU A 304 -0.18 9.30 -9.00
C LEU A 304 -1.64 9.46 -8.58
N GLY A 305 -1.87 9.70 -7.28
CA GLY A 305 -3.10 10.25 -6.75
C GLY A 305 -4.09 9.28 -6.14
N SER A 306 -3.73 8.01 -5.88
CA SER A 306 -4.70 7.11 -5.26
C SER A 306 -4.93 7.38 -3.77
N LYS A 307 -6.13 7.10 -3.34
CA LYS A 307 -6.49 6.99 -1.93
C LYS A 307 -7.53 5.88 -1.71
N ALA A 308 -7.39 5.13 -0.63
CA ALA A 308 -8.45 4.24 -0.18
C ALA A 308 -9.60 5.06 0.42
N PRO A 309 -10.86 4.63 0.30
CA PRO A 309 -12.00 5.36 0.81
C PRO A 309 -11.95 5.42 2.33
N ILE A 310 -12.10 6.63 2.87
CA ILE A 310 -12.37 6.83 4.29
C ILE A 310 -13.75 7.45 4.44
N ILE A 311 -14.09 8.49 3.68
CA ILE A 311 -15.36 9.21 3.79
C ILE A 311 -15.99 9.46 2.41
N GLU A 312 -15.25 9.87 1.39
CA GLU A 312 -15.77 10.37 0.10
C GLU A 312 -15.41 9.48 -1.10
N GLY A 313 -15.16 8.19 -0.88
CA GLY A 313 -14.86 7.27 -1.96
C GLY A 313 -13.37 7.05 -2.23
N ALA A 314 -13.09 6.06 -3.06
CA ALA A 314 -11.75 5.68 -3.49
C ALA A 314 -11.35 6.45 -4.76
N MET A 315 -10.08 6.81 -4.81
CA MET A 315 -9.43 7.29 -6.04
C MET A 315 -8.39 6.26 -6.46
N LEU A 316 -8.40 5.88 -7.70
CA LEU A 316 -7.31 5.10 -8.31
C LEU A 316 -6.25 6.06 -8.83
N SER A 317 -5.00 5.63 -8.79
CA SER A 317 -3.90 6.37 -9.42
C SER A 317 -4.11 6.51 -10.92
N SER A 318 -3.69 7.65 -11.47
CA SER A 318 -3.60 7.86 -12.92
C SER A 318 -2.14 7.91 -13.37
N VAL A 319 -1.88 7.61 -14.64
CA VAL A 319 -0.53 7.66 -15.20
C VAL A 319 0.06 9.06 -15.05
N LEU A 320 1.26 9.13 -14.52
CA LEU A 320 2.12 10.32 -14.47
C LEU A 320 3.27 10.19 -15.47
N VAL A 321 4.02 9.10 -15.42
CA VAL A 321 5.09 8.78 -16.36
C VAL A 321 4.88 7.36 -16.88
N PRO A 322 4.64 7.18 -18.19
CA PRO A 322 4.36 5.86 -18.76
C PRO A 322 5.48 4.87 -18.57
N PHE A 323 6.72 5.34 -18.69
CA PHE A 323 7.89 4.50 -18.52
C PHE A 323 9.11 5.30 -18.05
N ILE A 324 9.76 4.78 -16.99
CA ILE A 324 11.03 5.29 -16.47
C ILE A 324 11.99 4.12 -16.19
N LYS A 325 13.28 4.33 -16.44
CA LYS A 325 14.33 3.42 -15.99
C LYS A 325 14.60 3.64 -14.50
N LEU A 326 14.72 2.55 -13.77
CA LEU A 326 14.99 2.61 -12.34
C LEU A 326 16.33 1.94 -12.03
N GLU A 327 17.37 2.74 -12.09
CA GLU A 327 18.75 2.35 -11.80
C GLU A 327 19.34 3.30 -10.74
N PRO A 328 20.11 2.79 -9.77
CA PRO A 328 20.78 3.65 -8.80
C PRO A 328 21.64 4.74 -9.48
N PRO A 329 21.65 5.97 -8.98
CA PRO A 329 21.09 6.46 -7.71
C PRO A 329 19.62 6.90 -7.77
N PHE A 330 18.84 6.52 -8.79
CA PHE A 330 17.41 6.83 -8.98
C PHE A 330 17.10 8.34 -9.08
N GLN A 331 18.04 9.12 -9.59
CA GLN A 331 17.96 10.58 -9.56
C GLN A 331 16.73 11.14 -10.28
N GLU A 332 16.44 10.63 -11.49
CA GLU A 332 15.27 11.06 -12.27
C GLU A 332 13.96 10.87 -11.48
N LEU A 333 13.84 9.75 -10.75
CA LEU A 333 12.67 9.51 -9.89
C LEU A 333 12.62 10.48 -8.71
N LYS A 334 13.76 10.77 -8.08
CA LYS A 334 13.85 11.71 -6.94
C LYS A 334 13.49 13.13 -7.38
N ASP A 335 14.00 13.58 -8.52
CA ASP A 335 13.66 14.88 -9.10
C ASP A 335 12.14 15.02 -9.34
N ILE A 336 11.51 13.96 -9.86
CA ILE A 336 10.06 13.92 -10.03
C ILE A 336 9.33 13.97 -8.68
N ILE A 337 9.79 13.21 -7.68
CA ILE A 337 9.18 13.20 -6.34
C ILE A 337 9.21 14.59 -5.70
N GLU A 338 10.32 15.27 -5.76
CA GLU A 338 10.49 16.62 -5.22
C GLU A 338 9.60 17.63 -5.94
N ALA A 339 9.56 17.57 -7.26
CA ALA A 339 8.66 18.39 -8.08
C ALA A 339 7.17 18.17 -7.75
N LEU A 340 6.76 16.94 -7.40
CA LEU A 340 5.40 16.64 -6.97
C LEU A 340 5.05 17.25 -5.62
N TRP A 341 6.00 17.31 -4.70
CA TRP A 341 5.77 17.74 -3.33
C TRP A 341 5.72 19.26 -3.18
N GLU A 342 6.49 19.99 -3.97
CA GLU A 342 6.61 21.44 -3.87
C GLU A 342 5.25 22.16 -3.99
N PRO A 343 4.50 22.07 -5.09
CA PRO A 343 3.20 22.74 -5.23
C PRO A 343 2.14 22.22 -4.25
N TRP A 344 2.20 20.94 -3.92
CA TRP A 344 1.27 20.38 -2.95
C TRP A 344 1.56 20.84 -1.52
N ALA A 345 2.83 20.98 -1.12
CA ALA A 345 3.19 21.51 0.18
C ALA A 345 2.81 22.99 0.31
N GLU A 346 2.96 23.80 -0.76
CA GLU A 346 2.67 25.22 -0.76
C GLU A 346 1.16 25.52 -0.83
N HIS A 347 0.43 24.81 -1.69
CA HIS A 347 -0.97 25.14 -2.03
C HIS A 347 -2.00 24.12 -1.54
N GLY A 348 -1.58 23.03 -0.94
CA GLY A 348 -2.45 21.98 -0.41
C GLY A 348 -3.20 22.41 0.84
N LYS A 349 -4.46 22.00 0.94
CA LYS A 349 -5.29 22.26 2.12
C LYS A 349 -4.99 21.28 3.24
N ASN A 350 -5.24 21.68 4.48
CA ASN A 350 -5.09 20.79 5.63
C ASN A 350 -5.87 19.49 5.44
N ARG A 351 -5.18 18.36 5.55
CA ARG A 351 -5.68 16.98 5.34
C ARG A 351 -6.06 16.64 3.89
N GLU A 352 -5.64 17.41 2.91
CA GLU A 352 -5.83 17.15 1.50
C GLU A 352 -4.72 16.21 0.99
N ARG A 353 -5.10 15.07 0.40
CA ARG A 353 -4.17 14.16 -0.29
C ARG A 353 -3.77 14.76 -1.63
N ILE A 354 -2.60 14.37 -2.14
CA ILE A 354 -2.11 14.88 -3.42
C ILE A 354 -3.08 14.61 -4.57
N GLY A 355 -3.77 13.47 -4.60
CA GLY A 355 -4.79 13.19 -5.61
C GLY A 355 -5.99 14.15 -5.54
N GLU A 356 -6.44 14.52 -4.34
CA GLU A 356 -7.51 15.50 -4.12
C GLU A 356 -7.05 16.92 -4.51
N PHE A 357 -5.78 17.24 -4.22
CA PHE A 357 -5.15 18.49 -4.67
C PHE A 357 -5.15 18.60 -6.19
N ILE A 358 -4.72 17.56 -6.90
CA ILE A 358 -4.69 17.50 -8.37
C ILE A 358 -6.09 17.65 -8.97
N GLU A 359 -7.10 16.98 -8.38
CA GLU A 359 -8.50 17.17 -8.81
C GLU A 359 -8.97 18.61 -8.63
N ARG A 360 -8.59 19.25 -7.53
CA ARG A 360 -9.00 20.62 -7.23
C ARG A 360 -8.34 21.67 -8.12
N VAL A 361 -7.05 21.54 -8.41
CA VAL A 361 -6.32 22.51 -9.24
C VAL A 361 -6.44 22.22 -10.75
N GLY A 362 -6.79 20.99 -11.08
CA GLY A 362 -6.84 20.47 -12.45
C GLY A 362 -5.52 19.82 -12.87
N LYS A 363 -5.62 18.61 -13.46
CA LYS A 363 -4.42 17.84 -13.84
C LYS A 363 -3.50 18.57 -14.81
N GLY A 364 -4.06 19.32 -15.78
CA GLY A 364 -3.27 20.10 -16.73
C GLY A 364 -2.43 21.18 -16.06
N ASN A 365 -3.02 21.97 -15.17
CA ASN A 365 -2.31 23.01 -14.41
C ASN A 365 -1.23 22.42 -13.52
N PHE A 366 -1.55 21.30 -12.87
CA PHE A 366 -0.57 20.60 -12.03
C PHE A 366 0.63 20.08 -12.83
N LEU A 367 0.40 19.49 -14.02
CA LEU A 367 1.49 19.01 -14.88
C LEU A 367 2.38 20.16 -15.38
N GLU A 368 1.77 21.31 -15.75
CA GLU A 368 2.50 22.51 -16.14
C GLU A 368 3.40 23.02 -14.99
N GLU A 369 2.86 23.04 -13.77
CA GLU A 369 3.59 23.51 -12.59
C GLU A 369 4.79 22.65 -12.23
N ILE A 370 4.67 21.32 -12.38
CA ILE A 370 5.77 20.36 -12.11
C ILE A 370 6.66 20.12 -13.33
N GLY A 371 6.43 20.78 -14.46
CA GLY A 371 7.26 20.68 -15.68
C GLY A 371 7.17 19.34 -16.39
N ILE A 372 6.08 18.61 -16.30
CA ILE A 372 5.87 17.33 -17.01
C ILE A 372 4.89 17.53 -18.16
N ASP A 373 5.34 17.25 -19.37
CA ASP A 373 4.51 17.33 -20.56
C ASP A 373 3.41 16.25 -20.55
N PRO A 374 2.15 16.61 -20.91
CA PRO A 374 1.10 15.63 -21.04
C PRO A 374 1.36 14.65 -22.20
N VAL A 375 1.12 13.37 -21.95
CA VAL A 375 1.25 12.29 -22.93
C VAL A 375 -0.06 11.53 -23.10
N PRO A 376 -0.30 10.86 -24.25
CA PRO A 376 -1.56 10.16 -24.52
C PRO A 376 -1.95 9.14 -23.44
N GLU A 377 -0.98 8.46 -22.82
CA GLU A 377 -1.20 7.46 -21.80
C GLU A 377 -1.77 8.04 -20.48
N MET A 378 -1.67 9.34 -20.28
CA MET A 378 -2.27 10.03 -19.13
C MET A 378 -3.79 10.22 -19.27
N VAL A 379 -4.29 10.17 -20.50
CA VAL A 379 -5.72 10.25 -20.78
C VAL A 379 -6.32 8.88 -20.54
N LYS A 380 -7.40 8.83 -19.75
CA LYS A 380 -8.24 7.63 -19.75
C LYS A 380 -8.78 7.47 -21.17
N HIS A 381 -8.21 6.55 -21.95
CA HIS A 381 -8.93 6.06 -23.09
C HIS A 381 -10.25 5.49 -22.54
N PRO A 382 -11.40 6.05 -22.88
CA PRO A 382 -12.59 5.24 -22.85
C PRO A 382 -12.23 4.03 -23.71
N ARG A 383 -12.34 2.83 -23.18
CA ARG A 383 -12.04 1.60 -23.90
C ARG A 383 -12.84 1.51 -25.19
N GLU A 384 -13.96 2.15 -25.23
CA GLU A 384 -14.76 2.57 -26.36
C GLU A 384 -15.46 3.83 -25.89
N ASN A 385 -15.38 4.88 -26.65
CA ASN A 385 -16.16 6.06 -26.36
C ASN A 385 -17.61 5.62 -26.40
N PRO A 386 -18.38 5.67 -25.29
CA PRO A 386 -19.81 5.32 -25.35
C PRO A 386 -20.58 6.20 -26.35
N TYR A 387 -19.98 7.30 -26.82
CA TYR A 387 -20.52 8.15 -27.89
C TYR A 387 -20.20 7.65 -29.30
N ILE A 388 -19.28 6.69 -29.49
CA ILE A 388 -19.04 6.03 -30.79
C ILE A 388 -20.21 5.11 -31.15
N PHE A 389 -20.89 4.54 -30.15
CA PHE A 389 -22.11 3.77 -30.40
C PHE A 389 -23.28 4.61 -30.90
N TYR A 390 -23.28 5.90 -30.64
CA TYR A 390 -24.33 6.77 -31.17
C TYR A 390 -24.14 7.05 -32.66
N ASP A 391 -22.91 7.16 -33.12
CA ASP A 391 -22.64 7.42 -34.56
C ASP A 391 -23.00 6.20 -35.41
N GLU A 392 -22.70 4.97 -34.95
CA GLU A 392 -23.10 3.73 -35.62
C GLU A 392 -24.64 3.53 -35.63
N TYR A 393 -25.34 3.96 -34.58
CA TYR A 393 -26.80 3.87 -34.51
C TYR A 393 -27.53 4.88 -35.41
N PHE A 394 -26.90 6.00 -35.73
CA PHE A 394 -27.48 7.04 -36.60
C PHE A 394 -27.19 6.81 -38.09
N GLU A 395 -26.13 6.09 -38.43
CA GLU A 395 -25.83 5.74 -39.83
C GLU A 395 -26.82 4.68 -40.38
N ASP A 396 -27.31 3.77 -39.55
CA ASP A 396 -28.30 2.75 -39.95
C ASP A 396 -29.70 3.34 -40.16
N ASP A 397 -30.11 4.38 -39.45
CA ASP A 397 -31.42 5.03 -39.59
C ASP A 397 -31.51 5.90 -40.86
N ASP A 398 -30.39 6.48 -41.35
CA ASP A 398 -30.38 7.28 -42.57
C ASP A 398 -30.40 6.44 -43.85
N GLU A 399 -30.02 5.14 -43.81
CA GLU A 399 -30.13 4.25 -44.96
C GLU A 399 -31.56 3.69 -45.19
N GLU A 400 -32.36 3.56 -44.12
CA GLU A 400 -33.76 3.07 -44.26
C GLU A 400 -34.70 4.18 -44.80
N GLU A 401 -34.43 5.48 -44.58
CA GLU A 401 -35.26 6.58 -45.14
C GLU A 401 -35.00 6.84 -46.64
N SER A 402 -33.90 6.31 -47.20
CA SER A 402 -33.56 6.49 -48.61
C SER A 402 -34.15 5.48 -49.58
N GLU A 403 -34.80 4.39 -49.11
CA GLU A 403 -35.42 3.37 -49.94
C GLU A 403 -36.94 3.48 -50.08
N GLU A 404 -37.60 4.42 -49.36
CA GLU A 404 -39.07 4.66 -49.47
C GLU A 404 -39.45 6.00 -50.19
N GLY A 405 -38.58 6.56 -51.03
CA GLY A 405 -38.77 7.76 -51.80
C GLY A 405 -39.01 7.49 -53.31
#